data_61ac2b780871cc4ee842cd94c6f25407
#
_entry.id   61ac2b780871cc4ee842cd94c6f25407
#
_cell.length_a   1.000
_cell.length_b   1.000
_cell.length_c   1.000
_cell.angle_alpha   90.00
_cell.angle_beta   90.00
_cell.angle_gamma   90.00
#
_symmetry.space_group_name_H-M   'P 1'
#
loop_
_entity.id
_entity.type
_entity.pdbx_description
1 polymer ?
#
loop_
_entity_poly.entity_id
_entity_poly.type
_entity_poly.pdbx_seq_one_letter_code
_entity_poly.pdbx_strand_id
1 'polypeptide(L)'
;DKSKLLEDLLKKKKKKRELDAIRYQTTLGELVSVMQVEPKGLGHAVWCARNLIQNEKFCVILPDDIILSKKPVIKQILDLEKKVGGSILAVEKINRKESQKYGILEIDEFYEKYFKVKNIVEKPLPAKAPSNLSVIGRYVLEPKIFEFLNKQKIGVGGEIQLTDGIQYLMRKSNVFGFEFDGDRYDCGSKLGFVKANLGFALNDSEIKKEIESYIRKI
;
A
#
# COMPACT_ATOMS: atom_id res chain seq x y z
N ASP A 1 4.78 3.71 19.96
CA ASP A 1 4.75 3.96 21.41
C ASP A 1 6.02 3.38 22.03
N LYS A 2 6.84 4.23 22.68
CA LYS A 2 8.03 3.76 23.41
C LYS A 2 7.58 3.07 24.70
N SER A 3 7.44 1.77 24.66
CA SER A 3 7.13 1.00 25.89
C SER A 3 8.36 0.89 26.78
N LYS A 4 8.60 1.91 27.60
CA LYS A 4 9.71 1.93 28.58
C LYS A 4 9.69 0.68 29.47
N LEU A 5 8.50 0.22 29.86
CA LEU A 5 8.32 -0.99 30.65
C LEU A 5 8.88 -2.25 29.95
N LEU A 6 8.58 -2.40 28.64
CA LEU A 6 9.08 -3.53 27.85
C LEU A 6 10.61 -3.44 27.65
N GLU A 7 11.13 -2.24 27.36
CA GLU A 7 12.58 -2.06 27.27
C GLU A 7 13.29 -2.43 28.57
N ASP A 8 12.79 -1.99 29.70
CA ASP A 8 13.39 -2.28 31.01
C ASP A 8 13.30 -3.78 31.38
N LEU A 9 12.20 -4.44 30.97
CA LEU A 9 12.07 -5.90 31.14
C LEU A 9 13.09 -6.66 30.28
N LEU A 10 13.26 -6.27 29.01
CA LEU A 10 14.23 -6.89 28.11
C LEU A 10 15.67 -6.65 28.55
N LYS A 11 15.98 -5.45 29.08
CA LYS A 11 17.29 -5.16 29.72
C LYS A 11 17.56 -6.08 30.93
N LYS A 12 16.59 -6.20 31.85
CA LYS A 12 16.68 -7.10 33.01
C LYS A 12 16.89 -8.54 32.60
N LYS A 13 16.20 -9.00 31.53
CA LYS A 13 16.34 -10.36 31.00
C LYS A 13 17.56 -10.55 30.10
N LYS A 14 18.42 -9.53 29.91
CA LYS A 14 19.60 -9.54 29.02
C LYS A 14 19.30 -9.92 27.57
N LYS A 15 18.06 -9.65 27.09
CA LYS A 15 17.59 -9.94 25.74
C LYS A 15 17.95 -8.79 24.78
N LYS A 16 19.26 -8.72 24.44
CA LYS A 16 19.82 -7.61 23.68
C LYS A 16 19.23 -7.52 22.25
N ARG A 17 19.10 -8.66 21.53
CA ARG A 17 18.60 -8.70 20.14
C ARG A 17 17.16 -8.15 20.05
N GLU A 18 16.28 -8.58 20.96
CA GLU A 18 14.91 -8.12 21.02
C GLU A 18 14.81 -6.63 21.44
N LEU A 19 15.67 -6.20 22.35
CA LEU A 19 15.75 -4.80 22.77
C LEU A 19 16.19 -3.89 21.60
N ASP A 20 17.21 -4.30 20.85
CA ASP A 20 17.71 -3.55 19.70
C ASP A 20 16.64 -3.49 18.58
N ALA A 21 15.91 -4.58 18.34
CA ALA A 21 14.82 -4.62 17.37
C ALA A 21 13.68 -3.62 17.71
N ILE A 22 13.28 -3.55 18.99
CA ILE A 22 12.24 -2.60 19.43
C ILE A 22 12.74 -1.16 19.30
N ARG A 23 13.98 -0.89 19.70
CA ARG A 23 14.56 0.45 19.60
C ARG A 23 14.71 0.92 18.16
N TYR A 24 15.14 0.03 17.26
CA TYR A 24 15.25 0.34 15.86
C TYR A 24 13.93 0.86 15.28
N GLN A 25 12.81 0.21 15.59
CA GLN A 25 11.49 0.65 15.14
C GLN A 25 11.09 2.04 15.66
N THR A 26 11.56 2.42 16.87
CA THR A 26 11.21 3.70 17.49
C THR A 26 12.14 4.86 17.13
N THR A 27 13.27 4.57 16.45
CA THR A 27 14.24 5.61 16.02
C THR A 27 14.01 6.13 14.60
N LEU A 28 13.11 5.49 13.83
CA LEU A 28 12.91 5.77 12.40
C LEU A 28 12.04 6.99 12.10
N GLY A 29 11.48 7.66 13.11
CA GLY A 29 10.63 8.84 12.93
C GLY A 29 9.64 9.05 14.06
N GLU A 30 8.76 10.03 13.89
CA GLU A 30 7.65 10.30 14.81
C GLU A 30 6.40 9.55 14.39
N LEU A 31 5.72 8.92 15.34
CA LEU A 31 4.43 8.29 15.13
C LEU A 31 3.32 9.21 15.62
N VAL A 32 2.46 9.63 14.69
CA VAL A 32 1.26 10.40 14.98
C VAL A 32 0.04 9.58 14.59
N SER A 33 -0.90 9.42 15.52
CA SER A 33 -2.18 8.74 15.27
C SER A 33 -3.28 9.75 14.99
N VAL A 34 -4.00 9.56 13.88
CA VAL A 34 -5.16 10.37 13.50
C VAL A 34 -6.37 9.46 13.43
N MET A 35 -7.43 9.85 14.14
CA MET A 35 -8.67 9.07 14.19
C MET A 35 -9.55 9.39 12.97
N GLN A 36 -9.95 8.34 12.22
CA GLN A 36 -11.08 8.41 11.31
C GLN A 36 -12.34 8.04 12.08
N VAL A 37 -13.07 9.05 12.58
CA VAL A 37 -14.25 8.83 13.46
C VAL A 37 -15.39 8.14 12.71
N GLU A 38 -15.60 8.49 11.43
CA GLU A 38 -16.61 7.89 10.57
C GLU A 38 -15.94 7.15 9.41
N PRO A 39 -16.27 5.87 9.15
CA PRO A 39 -15.64 5.06 8.09
C PRO A 39 -16.19 5.43 6.71
N LYS A 40 -15.87 6.63 6.21
CA LYS A 40 -16.34 7.18 4.93
C LYS A 40 -15.49 6.76 3.72
N GLY A 41 -14.66 5.74 3.84
CA GLY A 41 -13.81 5.23 2.76
C GLY A 41 -12.34 5.66 2.84
N LEU A 42 -11.52 5.13 1.92
CA LEU A 42 -10.06 5.31 1.91
C LEU A 42 -9.65 6.77 1.64
N GLY A 43 -10.33 7.45 0.72
CA GLY A 43 -10.06 8.87 0.47
C GLY A 43 -10.29 9.74 1.71
N HIS A 44 -11.31 9.41 2.52
CA HIS A 44 -11.55 10.09 3.78
C HIS A 44 -10.46 9.79 4.82
N ALA A 45 -9.99 8.55 4.91
CA ALA A 45 -8.88 8.19 5.81
C ALA A 45 -7.62 9.00 5.49
N VAL A 46 -7.24 9.09 4.21
CA VAL A 46 -6.13 9.92 3.75
C VAL A 46 -6.39 11.41 4.05
N TRP A 47 -7.60 11.89 3.83
CA TRP A 47 -7.98 13.28 4.13
C TRP A 47 -7.85 13.62 5.61
N CYS A 48 -8.14 12.69 6.52
CA CYS A 48 -7.97 12.92 7.96
C CYS A 48 -6.53 13.29 8.33
N ALA A 49 -5.54 12.78 7.60
CA ALA A 49 -4.12 13.05 7.84
C ALA A 49 -3.60 14.35 7.19
N ARG A 50 -4.41 15.09 6.43
CA ARG A 50 -4.00 16.26 5.63
C ARG A 50 -3.19 17.32 6.37
N ASN A 51 -3.55 17.59 7.63
CA ASN A 51 -2.88 18.63 8.43
C ASN A 51 -1.44 18.24 8.83
N LEU A 52 -1.11 16.95 8.80
CA LEU A 52 0.24 16.44 9.09
C LEU A 52 1.13 16.44 7.83
N ILE A 53 0.52 16.31 6.66
CA ILE A 53 1.24 16.16 5.38
C ILE A 53 1.71 17.51 4.83
N GLN A 54 1.03 18.60 5.17
CA GLN A 54 1.32 19.93 4.67
C GLN A 54 1.36 19.98 3.13
N ASN A 55 2.46 20.46 2.53
CA ASN A 55 2.61 20.61 1.09
C ASN A 55 3.71 19.68 0.51
N GLU A 56 3.93 18.54 1.12
CA GLU A 56 4.93 17.56 0.68
C GLU A 56 4.29 16.36 0.01
N LYS A 57 5.03 15.68 -0.87
CA LYS A 57 4.64 14.35 -1.35
C LYS A 57 4.66 13.35 -0.21
N PHE A 58 3.73 12.43 -0.21
CA PHE A 58 3.57 11.48 0.87
C PHE A 58 3.30 10.07 0.34
N CYS A 59 3.62 9.08 1.15
CA CYS A 59 3.32 7.69 0.87
C CYS A 59 2.02 7.27 1.56
N VAL A 60 1.18 6.53 0.84
CA VAL A 60 0.06 5.80 1.43
C VAL A 60 0.39 4.31 1.41
N ILE A 61 0.23 3.65 2.55
CA ILE A 61 0.50 2.22 2.74
C ILE A 61 -0.72 1.59 3.39
N LEU A 62 -1.41 0.70 2.67
CA LEU A 62 -2.51 -0.06 3.24
C LEU A 62 -1.96 -1.26 4.00
N PRO A 63 -2.39 -1.47 5.27
CA PRO A 63 -1.80 -2.49 6.13
C PRO A 63 -2.20 -3.92 5.77
N ASP A 64 -3.28 -4.10 5.03
CA ASP A 64 -3.78 -5.38 4.55
C ASP A 64 -3.15 -5.85 3.22
N ASP A 65 -2.47 -4.97 2.49
CA ASP A 65 -1.64 -5.35 1.34
C ASP A 65 -0.21 -5.66 1.81
N ILE A 66 0.08 -6.92 2.12
CA ILE A 66 1.42 -7.35 2.53
C ILE A 66 2.20 -7.83 1.31
N ILE A 67 3.47 -7.40 1.19
CA ILE A 67 4.29 -7.72 0.03
C ILE A 67 5.63 -8.28 0.47
N LEU A 68 5.93 -9.49 0.02
CA LEU A 68 7.22 -10.13 0.17
C LEU A 68 8.11 -9.74 -1.01
N SER A 69 9.20 -9.01 -0.75
CA SER A 69 10.10 -8.53 -1.79
C SER A 69 11.51 -8.34 -1.25
N LYS A 70 12.51 -8.53 -2.12
CA LYS A 70 13.93 -8.26 -1.76
C LYS A 70 14.19 -6.78 -1.50
N LYS A 71 13.56 -5.90 -2.27
CA LYS A 71 13.62 -4.44 -2.12
C LYS A 71 12.21 -3.96 -1.79
N PRO A 72 11.99 -3.28 -0.64
CA PRO A 72 10.66 -2.81 -0.26
C PRO A 72 9.96 -2.03 -1.39
N VAL A 73 8.69 -2.34 -1.67
CA VAL A 73 7.95 -1.72 -2.80
C VAL A 73 7.87 -0.20 -2.67
N ILE A 74 7.73 0.32 -1.45
CA ILE A 74 7.82 1.78 -1.22
C ILE A 74 9.15 2.34 -1.73
N LYS A 75 10.27 1.64 -1.50
CA LYS A 75 11.57 2.08 -2.02
C LYS A 75 11.63 2.01 -3.54
N GLN A 76 11.00 1.00 -4.16
CA GLN A 76 10.95 0.87 -5.62
C GLN A 76 10.19 2.04 -6.25
N ILE A 77 9.00 2.38 -5.73
CA ILE A 77 8.19 3.50 -6.25
C ILE A 77 8.78 4.87 -5.94
N LEU A 78 9.47 5.05 -4.81
CA LEU A 78 10.19 6.28 -4.49
C LEU A 78 11.40 6.49 -5.43
N ASP A 79 12.11 5.42 -5.81
CA ASP A 79 13.22 5.53 -6.76
C ASP A 79 12.71 5.89 -8.17
N LEU A 80 11.53 5.39 -8.57
CA LEU A 80 10.88 5.81 -9.79
C LEU A 80 10.41 7.27 -9.70
N GLU A 81 9.77 7.66 -8.59
CA GLU A 81 9.31 9.03 -8.37
C GLU A 81 10.43 10.05 -8.53
N LYS A 82 11.61 9.77 -7.98
CA LYS A 82 12.80 10.63 -8.13
C LYS A 82 13.24 10.78 -9.60
N LYS A 83 12.97 9.76 -10.44
CA LYS A 83 13.36 9.76 -11.86
C LYS A 83 12.35 10.49 -12.74
N VAL A 84 11.04 10.31 -12.49
CA VAL A 84 9.99 10.78 -13.40
C VAL A 84 9.13 11.90 -12.82
N GLY A 85 9.18 12.11 -11.51
CA GLY A 85 8.31 13.06 -10.79
C GLY A 85 6.86 12.57 -10.72
N GLY A 86 5.95 13.48 -10.31
CA GLY A 86 4.51 13.21 -10.23
C GLY A 86 4.10 12.28 -9.09
N SER A 87 2.95 11.63 -9.27
CA SER A 87 2.45 10.60 -8.34
C SER A 87 2.68 9.21 -8.91
N ILE A 88 3.02 8.24 -8.04
CA ILE A 88 3.31 6.86 -8.45
C ILE A 88 2.34 5.91 -7.74
N LEU A 89 1.73 5.02 -8.50
CA LEU A 89 0.84 3.97 -8.04
C LEU A 89 1.55 2.61 -8.23
N ALA A 90 1.68 1.81 -7.19
CA ALA A 90 2.12 0.43 -7.36
C ALA A 90 0.97 -0.40 -7.98
N VAL A 91 1.32 -1.25 -8.94
CA VAL A 91 0.37 -1.95 -9.80
C VAL A 91 0.71 -3.42 -9.90
N GLU A 92 -0.33 -4.25 -9.93
CA GLU A 92 -0.26 -5.69 -10.13
C GLU A 92 -1.19 -6.12 -11.27
N LYS A 93 -0.76 -7.11 -12.05
CA LYS A 93 -1.63 -7.80 -13.01
C LYS A 93 -2.52 -8.79 -12.30
N ILE A 94 -3.82 -8.61 -12.43
CA ILE A 94 -4.83 -9.49 -11.82
C ILE A 94 -5.61 -10.28 -12.87
N ASN A 95 -6.33 -11.33 -12.42
CA ASN A 95 -7.37 -11.91 -13.25
C ASN A 95 -8.50 -10.88 -13.42
N ARG A 96 -8.91 -10.64 -14.68
CA ARG A 96 -9.95 -9.65 -14.99
C ARG A 96 -11.27 -9.87 -14.23
N LYS A 97 -11.58 -11.11 -13.85
CA LYS A 97 -12.74 -11.45 -13.03
C LYS A 97 -12.70 -10.79 -11.63
N GLU A 98 -11.52 -10.40 -11.16
CA GLU A 98 -11.33 -9.77 -9.86
C GLU A 98 -11.37 -8.24 -9.89
N SER A 99 -11.59 -7.64 -11.07
CA SER A 99 -11.60 -6.18 -11.25
C SER A 99 -12.56 -5.43 -10.31
N GLN A 100 -13.64 -6.08 -9.88
CA GLN A 100 -14.62 -5.51 -8.94
C GLN A 100 -14.09 -5.29 -7.51
N LYS A 101 -12.85 -5.72 -7.23
CA LYS A 101 -12.20 -5.51 -5.93
C LYS A 101 -11.29 -4.29 -5.90
N TYR A 102 -10.84 -3.79 -7.06
CA TYR A 102 -9.73 -2.85 -7.18
C TYR A 102 -10.05 -1.67 -8.11
N GLY A 103 -9.29 -0.60 -7.97
CA GLY A 103 -9.16 0.42 -9.01
C GLY A 103 -8.36 -0.12 -10.20
N ILE A 104 -8.92 -0.07 -11.41
CA ILE A 104 -8.31 -0.60 -12.63
C ILE A 104 -7.84 0.55 -13.52
N LEU A 105 -6.60 0.47 -13.97
CA LEU A 105 -5.95 1.52 -14.75
C LEU A 105 -6.23 1.39 -16.26
N GLU A 106 -6.43 2.55 -16.90
CA GLU A 106 -6.30 2.74 -18.34
C GLU A 106 -4.94 3.41 -18.61
N ILE A 107 -4.18 2.86 -19.54
CA ILE A 107 -2.81 3.32 -19.84
C ILE A 107 -2.83 4.30 -20.99
N ASP A 108 -2.00 5.33 -20.92
CA ASP A 108 -1.72 6.28 -22.01
C ASP A 108 -0.44 5.87 -22.77
N GLU A 109 0.71 5.88 -22.07
CA GLU A 109 2.01 5.57 -22.62
C GLU A 109 2.70 4.49 -21.79
N PHE A 110 3.33 3.53 -22.45
CA PHE A 110 4.03 2.42 -21.81
C PHE A 110 5.54 2.60 -21.89
N TYR A 111 6.21 2.46 -20.76
CA TYR A 111 7.66 2.40 -20.62
C TYR A 111 8.01 1.07 -19.96
N GLU A 112 9.12 0.54 -20.11
CA GLU A 112 9.58 -0.79 -19.69
C GLU A 112 8.84 -1.43 -18.47
N LYS A 113 8.94 -0.84 -17.26
CA LYS A 113 8.28 -1.32 -16.01
C LYS A 113 7.26 -0.33 -15.44
N TYR A 114 7.07 0.80 -16.07
CA TYR A 114 6.11 1.81 -15.65
C TYR A 114 5.39 2.38 -16.85
N PHE A 115 4.30 3.05 -16.60
CA PHE A 115 3.46 3.62 -17.65
C PHE A 115 2.75 4.86 -17.14
N LYS A 116 2.48 5.78 -18.04
CA LYS A 116 1.65 6.93 -17.77
C LYS A 116 0.19 6.50 -17.70
N VAL A 117 -0.49 6.89 -16.64
CA VAL A 117 -1.90 6.54 -16.44
C VAL A 117 -2.78 7.57 -17.12
N LYS A 118 -3.71 7.11 -17.96
CA LYS A 118 -4.72 7.92 -18.61
C LYS A 118 -5.97 8.08 -17.74
N ASN A 119 -6.40 7.00 -17.12
CA ASN A 119 -7.59 6.95 -16.29
C ASN A 119 -7.52 5.83 -15.26
N ILE A 120 -8.35 5.91 -14.22
CA ILE A 120 -8.58 4.85 -13.24
C ILE A 120 -10.09 4.69 -13.04
N VAL A 121 -10.57 3.43 -13.04
CA VAL A 121 -11.97 3.09 -12.81
C VAL A 121 -12.08 2.27 -11.54
N GLU A 122 -12.85 2.75 -10.57
CA GLU A 122 -13.07 2.06 -9.30
C GLU A 122 -14.01 0.88 -9.47
N LYS A 123 -13.54 -0.32 -9.11
CA LYS A 123 -14.31 -1.57 -9.04
C LYS A 123 -15.20 -1.85 -10.27
N PRO A 124 -14.65 -1.77 -11.49
CA PRO A 124 -15.46 -1.98 -12.70
C PRO A 124 -15.91 -3.43 -12.83
N LEU A 125 -17.06 -3.65 -13.45
CA LEU A 125 -17.44 -4.98 -13.91
C LEU A 125 -16.38 -5.55 -14.86
N PRO A 126 -16.09 -6.87 -14.88
CA PRO A 126 -15.04 -7.47 -15.71
C PRO A 126 -15.13 -7.09 -17.19
N ALA A 127 -16.35 -7.02 -17.73
CA ALA A 127 -16.58 -6.62 -19.12
C ALA A 127 -16.28 -5.13 -19.40
N LYS A 128 -16.30 -4.27 -18.37
CA LYS A 128 -16.05 -2.82 -18.45
C LYS A 128 -14.67 -2.41 -17.93
N ALA A 129 -13.89 -3.36 -17.44
CA ALA A 129 -12.54 -3.08 -16.94
C ALA A 129 -11.64 -2.65 -18.12
N PRO A 130 -10.98 -1.47 -18.06
CA PRO A 130 -10.16 -0.96 -19.16
C PRO A 130 -8.91 -1.81 -19.40
N SER A 131 -8.42 -2.50 -18.38
CA SER A 131 -7.26 -3.41 -18.46
C SER A 131 -7.36 -4.51 -17.38
N ASN A 132 -6.27 -5.21 -17.13
CA ASN A 132 -6.07 -6.11 -16.00
C ASN A 132 -5.04 -5.58 -14.98
N LEU A 133 -4.71 -4.29 -15.05
CA LEU A 133 -3.74 -3.64 -14.17
C LEU A 133 -4.48 -3.00 -13.00
N SER A 134 -4.34 -3.59 -11.82
CA SER A 134 -4.97 -3.10 -10.58
C SER A 134 -4.00 -2.26 -9.78
N VAL A 135 -4.51 -1.18 -9.20
CA VAL A 135 -3.77 -0.41 -8.19
C VAL A 135 -3.82 -1.16 -6.87
N ILE A 136 -2.69 -1.24 -6.20
CA ILE A 136 -2.56 -1.87 -4.89
C ILE A 136 -2.22 -0.83 -3.82
N GLY A 137 -2.29 -1.22 -2.57
CA GLY A 137 -2.16 -0.34 -1.39
C GLY A 137 -0.78 0.29 -1.15
N ARG A 138 -0.08 0.71 -2.20
CA ARG A 138 1.20 1.42 -2.14
C ARG A 138 1.21 2.59 -3.11
N TYR A 139 1.28 3.81 -2.58
CA TYR A 139 1.20 5.04 -3.36
C TYR A 139 2.27 6.02 -2.95
N VAL A 140 2.74 6.84 -3.89
CA VAL A 140 3.38 8.13 -3.66
C VAL A 140 2.47 9.17 -4.28
N LEU A 141 1.94 10.09 -3.49
CA LEU A 141 0.93 11.05 -3.94
C LEU A 141 1.39 12.49 -3.71
N GLU A 142 0.99 13.37 -4.62
CA GLU A 142 1.17 14.80 -4.46
C GLU A 142 0.07 15.40 -3.55
N PRO A 143 0.41 16.41 -2.72
CA PRO A 143 -0.53 17.05 -1.79
C PRO A 143 -1.72 17.72 -2.48
N LYS A 144 -1.62 18.04 -3.76
CA LYS A 144 -2.74 18.55 -4.58
C LYS A 144 -3.99 17.66 -4.57
N ILE A 145 -3.86 16.38 -4.18
CA ILE A 145 -5.01 15.48 -4.03
C ILE A 145 -6.02 16.02 -3.01
N PHE A 146 -5.55 16.76 -2.00
CA PHE A 146 -6.40 17.34 -0.97
C PHE A 146 -7.34 18.42 -1.50
N GLU A 147 -7.03 19.08 -2.63
CA GLU A 147 -7.95 20.00 -3.29
C GLU A 147 -9.26 19.31 -3.69
N PHE A 148 -9.19 18.02 -4.04
CA PHE A 148 -10.36 17.20 -4.33
C PHE A 148 -10.96 16.60 -3.06
N LEU A 149 -10.14 15.99 -2.21
CA LEU A 149 -10.60 15.29 -1.02
C LEU A 149 -11.28 16.24 -0.01
N ASN A 150 -10.90 17.52 0.01
CA ASN A 150 -11.58 18.56 0.81
C ASN A 150 -13.07 18.73 0.44
N LYS A 151 -13.47 18.38 -0.79
CA LYS A 151 -14.87 18.49 -1.23
C LYS A 151 -15.77 17.39 -0.66
N GLN A 152 -15.19 16.37 -0.02
CA GLN A 152 -15.89 15.23 0.60
C GLN A 152 -16.92 14.58 -0.35
N LYS A 153 -16.59 14.52 -1.65
CA LYS A 153 -17.50 13.98 -2.67
C LYS A 153 -17.63 12.47 -2.51
N ILE A 154 -18.87 12.02 -2.37
CA ILE A 154 -19.21 10.60 -2.30
C ILE A 154 -19.15 9.99 -3.69
N GLY A 155 -18.45 8.88 -3.83
CA GLY A 155 -18.26 8.11 -5.05
C GLY A 155 -18.91 6.73 -4.99
N VAL A 156 -18.28 5.76 -5.66
CA VAL A 156 -18.75 4.38 -5.72
C VAL A 156 -18.88 3.78 -4.32
N GLY A 157 -19.92 3.02 -4.09
CA GLY A 157 -20.17 2.35 -2.79
C GLY A 157 -20.62 3.28 -1.66
N GLY A 158 -20.91 4.55 -1.93
CA GLY A 158 -21.28 5.51 -0.88
C GLY A 158 -20.06 6.04 -0.09
N GLU A 159 -18.85 5.86 -0.60
CA GLU A 159 -17.60 6.20 0.06
C GLU A 159 -16.88 7.36 -0.65
N ILE A 160 -16.02 8.06 0.07
CA ILE A 160 -15.05 9.00 -0.50
C ILE A 160 -13.87 8.18 -1.00
N GLN A 161 -13.81 7.98 -2.32
CA GLN A 161 -12.82 7.11 -2.93
C GLN A 161 -11.49 7.84 -3.15
N LEU A 162 -10.36 7.17 -2.83
CA LEU A 162 -9.02 7.69 -3.13
C LEU A 162 -8.79 7.75 -4.65
N THR A 163 -9.36 6.83 -5.40
CA THR A 163 -9.29 6.77 -6.86
C THR A 163 -9.88 8.00 -7.54
N ASP A 164 -10.97 8.57 -7.00
CA ASP A 164 -11.54 9.84 -7.51
C ASP A 164 -10.55 11.01 -7.29
N GLY A 165 -9.85 11.01 -6.17
CA GLY A 165 -8.77 11.98 -5.91
C GLY A 165 -7.58 11.81 -6.86
N ILE A 166 -7.22 10.56 -7.18
CA ILE A 166 -6.16 10.25 -8.15
C ILE A 166 -6.59 10.69 -9.57
N GLN A 167 -7.84 10.48 -9.97
CA GLN A 167 -8.36 11.02 -11.23
C GLN A 167 -8.25 12.56 -11.30
N TYR A 168 -8.48 13.22 -10.18
CA TYR A 168 -8.28 14.67 -10.12
C TYR A 168 -6.81 15.04 -10.31
N LEU A 169 -5.87 14.31 -9.68
CA LEU A 169 -4.43 14.53 -9.87
C LEU A 169 -4.01 14.39 -11.33
N MET A 170 -4.53 13.42 -12.06
CA MET A 170 -4.21 13.20 -13.49
C MET A 170 -4.50 14.43 -14.36
N ARG A 171 -5.42 15.31 -13.94
CA ARG A 171 -5.71 16.58 -14.62
C ARG A 171 -4.76 17.72 -14.26
N LYS A 172 -3.96 17.55 -13.23
CA LYS A 172 -3.08 18.58 -12.67
C LYS A 172 -1.60 18.25 -12.78
N SER A 173 -1.26 16.97 -12.81
CA SER A 173 0.11 16.46 -12.84
C SER A 173 0.16 15.07 -13.44
N ASN A 174 1.38 14.59 -13.69
CA ASN A 174 1.57 13.23 -14.17
C ASN A 174 1.32 12.22 -13.06
N VAL A 175 0.61 11.14 -13.41
CA VAL A 175 0.42 9.96 -12.57
C VAL A 175 0.95 8.75 -13.33
N PHE A 176 1.81 7.97 -12.69
CA PHE A 176 2.41 6.79 -13.27
C PHE A 176 2.00 5.55 -12.50
N GLY A 177 1.77 4.45 -13.21
CA GLY A 177 1.67 3.10 -12.68
C GLY A 177 3.03 2.42 -12.76
N PHE A 178 3.38 1.63 -11.76
CA PHE A 178 4.63 0.88 -11.70
C PHE A 178 4.37 -0.58 -11.33
N GLU A 179 4.75 -1.52 -12.20
CA GLU A 179 4.75 -2.95 -11.90
C GLU A 179 5.96 -3.26 -11.00
N PHE A 180 5.70 -3.48 -9.73
CA PHE A 180 6.74 -3.72 -8.72
C PHE A 180 7.24 -5.17 -8.75
N ASP A 181 8.43 -5.38 -8.20
CA ASP A 181 9.01 -6.70 -7.98
C ASP A 181 8.67 -7.19 -6.56
N GLY A 182 7.95 -8.31 -6.46
CA GLY A 182 7.54 -8.93 -5.18
C GLY A 182 6.25 -9.70 -5.28
N ASP A 183 5.98 -10.52 -4.28
CA ASP A 183 4.75 -11.32 -4.14
C ASP A 183 3.79 -10.62 -3.20
N ARG A 184 2.63 -10.22 -3.71
CA ARG A 184 1.57 -9.56 -2.93
C ARG A 184 0.60 -10.56 -2.32
N TYR A 185 0.21 -10.29 -1.10
CA TYR A 185 -0.82 -11.00 -0.35
C TYR A 185 -1.89 -10.00 0.13
N ASP A 186 -3.12 -10.18 -0.36
CA ASP A 186 -4.31 -9.41 0.06
C ASP A 186 -4.86 -10.01 1.36
N CYS A 187 -4.38 -9.51 2.50
CA CYS A 187 -4.77 -9.97 3.84
C CYS A 187 -6.16 -9.46 4.28
N GLY A 188 -6.85 -8.65 3.49
CA GLY A 188 -8.27 -8.34 3.66
C GLY A 188 -9.17 -9.57 3.47
N SER A 189 -8.67 -10.64 2.83
CA SER A 189 -9.33 -11.93 2.70
C SER A 189 -8.72 -13.00 3.60
N LYS A 190 -9.55 -13.94 4.11
CA LYS A 190 -9.07 -15.08 4.92
C LYS A 190 -8.02 -15.89 4.18
N LEU A 191 -8.25 -16.17 2.90
CA LEU A 191 -7.32 -16.94 2.07
C LEU A 191 -6.00 -16.18 1.86
N GLY A 192 -6.06 -14.88 1.58
CA GLY A 192 -4.87 -14.04 1.41
C GLY A 192 -4.04 -13.96 2.69
N PHE A 193 -4.69 -13.83 3.85
CA PHE A 193 -4.03 -13.86 5.15
C PHE A 193 -3.27 -15.18 5.39
N VAL A 194 -3.89 -16.33 5.11
CA VAL A 194 -3.22 -17.64 5.23
C VAL A 194 -2.05 -17.76 4.25
N LYS A 195 -2.25 -17.34 2.98
CA LYS A 195 -1.17 -17.34 1.98
C LYS A 195 0.00 -16.45 2.40
N ALA A 196 -0.27 -15.28 2.99
CA ALA A 196 0.77 -14.40 3.49
C ALA A 196 1.61 -15.10 4.57
N ASN A 197 0.96 -15.68 5.59
CA ASN A 197 1.67 -16.41 6.65
C ASN A 197 2.55 -17.53 6.08
N LEU A 198 2.03 -18.34 5.16
CA LEU A 198 2.80 -19.41 4.52
C LEU A 198 3.96 -18.85 3.68
N GLY A 199 3.71 -17.82 2.87
CA GLY A 199 4.73 -17.21 2.02
C GLY A 199 5.89 -16.65 2.84
N PHE A 200 5.61 -15.93 3.92
CA PHE A 200 6.64 -15.42 4.81
C PHE A 200 7.35 -16.54 5.58
N ALA A 201 6.63 -17.52 6.12
CA ALA A 201 7.22 -18.65 6.83
C ALA A 201 8.16 -19.49 5.94
N LEU A 202 7.80 -19.71 4.67
CA LEU A 202 8.64 -20.42 3.70
C LEU A 202 9.87 -19.61 3.25
N ASN A 203 9.90 -18.30 3.49
CA ASN A 203 11.04 -17.43 3.22
C ASN A 203 11.89 -17.16 4.47
N ASP A 204 11.45 -17.58 5.65
CA ASP A 204 12.18 -17.46 6.91
C ASP A 204 13.10 -18.67 7.10
N SER A 205 14.41 -18.43 7.11
CA SER A 205 15.44 -19.49 7.25
C SER A 205 15.37 -20.24 8.59
N GLU A 206 14.82 -19.62 9.64
CA GLU A 206 14.74 -20.23 10.98
C GLU A 206 13.63 -21.30 11.04
N ILE A 207 12.49 -21.08 10.37
CA ILE A 207 11.31 -21.95 10.48
C ILE A 207 10.94 -22.70 9.18
N LYS A 208 11.52 -22.34 8.06
CA LYS A 208 11.19 -22.90 6.73
C LYS A 208 11.09 -24.42 6.70
N LYS A 209 12.14 -25.11 7.22
CA LYS A 209 12.21 -26.59 7.19
C LYS A 209 11.10 -27.25 7.99
N GLU A 210 10.75 -26.67 9.13
CA GLU A 210 9.66 -27.17 9.97
C GLU A 210 8.29 -27.00 9.29
N ILE A 211 8.07 -25.85 8.69
CA ILE A 211 6.83 -25.57 7.94
C ILE A 211 6.70 -26.50 6.72
N GLU A 212 7.78 -26.68 5.93
CA GLU A 212 7.77 -27.64 4.81
C GLU A 212 7.45 -29.07 5.26
N SER A 213 8.04 -29.50 6.39
CA SER A 213 7.78 -30.82 6.97
C SER A 213 6.33 -30.95 7.44
N TYR A 214 5.77 -29.90 8.04
CA TYR A 214 4.38 -29.90 8.49
C TYR A 214 3.41 -29.99 7.31
N ILE A 215 3.61 -29.18 6.27
CA ILE A 215 2.74 -29.17 5.08
C ILE A 215 2.70 -30.55 4.40
N ARG A 216 3.82 -31.29 4.38
CA ARG A 216 3.87 -32.62 3.77
C ARG A 216 3.12 -33.70 4.57
N LYS A 217 2.75 -33.42 5.82
CA LYS A 217 2.05 -34.37 6.71
C LYS A 217 0.52 -34.23 6.69
N ILE A 218 0.03 -33.12 6.15
CA ILE A 218 -1.41 -32.83 5.97
C ILE A 218 -1.85 -33.10 4.54
#